data_89d1c30d56d164579891d8e96aa54f4a
#
_entry.id   89d1c30d56d164579891d8e96aa54f4a
#
_cell.length_a   1.000
_cell.length_b   1.000
_cell.length_c   1.000
_cell.angle_alpha   90.00
_cell.angle_beta   90.00
_cell.angle_gamma   90.00
#
_symmetry.space_group_name_H-M   'P 1'
#
loop_
_entity.id
_entity.type
_entity.pdbx_description
1 polymer ?
#
loop_
_entity_poly.entity_id
_entity_poly.type
_entity_poly.pdbx_seq_one_letter_code
_entity_poly.pdbx_strand_id
1 'polypeptide(L)'
;YAFRQHVATARRNRGLGMIPEFDQYPIFYFTNHNAIFGPGEISLMPDHFRQLDFELEVAIVIGKKGRNIRAEEADQYIAGYTIMNDLSARTLQMEEMLLNLGPAKGKDFATTIGPWLVTREELENYRTTTKENHTGAQYNMSMTCSVNGVQVSNGNMNQMDWTFAEIIERASYGVDLYPGDVIGSGTVGTGCFLELNGTAKLNNPDATLQWLQAGDVVSLQVEGLGELTNVIQAEKTDWSILNRKK
;
A
#
# COMPACT_ATOMS: atom_id res chain seq x y z
N TYR A 1 3.87 -6.43 3.44
CA TYR A 1 4.07 -6.93 2.04
C TYR A 1 3.29 -8.23 1.84
N ALA A 2 2.06 -8.16 1.32
CA ALA A 2 1.28 -9.36 1.04
C ALA A 2 1.44 -9.87 -0.41
N PHE A 3 1.94 -9.04 -1.33
CA PHE A 3 2.08 -9.38 -2.74
C PHE A 3 3.52 -9.70 -3.11
N ARG A 4 3.83 -10.99 -3.28
CA ARG A 4 5.15 -11.48 -3.71
C ARG A 4 5.60 -10.86 -5.04
N GLN A 5 4.67 -10.70 -6.00
CA GLN A 5 4.97 -10.14 -7.31
C GLN A 5 5.59 -8.75 -7.20
N HIS A 6 5.00 -7.85 -6.38
CA HIS A 6 5.52 -6.50 -6.15
C HIS A 6 6.95 -6.55 -5.59
N VAL A 7 7.17 -7.32 -4.51
CA VAL A 7 8.48 -7.44 -3.86
C VAL A 7 9.53 -8.01 -4.81
N ALA A 8 9.18 -9.08 -5.53
CA ALA A 8 10.06 -9.72 -6.51
C ALA A 8 10.46 -8.75 -7.64
N THR A 9 9.49 -8.01 -8.19
CA THR A 9 9.75 -7.03 -9.26
C THR A 9 10.59 -5.86 -8.77
N ALA A 10 10.27 -5.28 -7.61
CA ALA A 10 11.04 -4.18 -7.03
C ALA A 10 12.50 -4.59 -6.72
N ARG A 11 12.73 -5.84 -6.31
CA ARG A 11 14.09 -6.37 -6.08
C ARG A 11 14.82 -6.66 -7.39
N ARG A 12 14.16 -7.33 -8.34
CA ARG A 12 14.71 -7.58 -9.69
C ARG A 12 15.16 -6.27 -10.35
N ASN A 13 14.36 -5.22 -10.25
CA ASN A 13 14.66 -3.90 -10.81
C ASN A 13 15.93 -3.26 -10.20
N ARG A 14 16.39 -3.76 -9.05
CA ARG A 14 17.63 -3.39 -8.38
C ARG A 14 18.74 -4.43 -8.53
N GLY A 15 18.56 -5.44 -9.38
CA GLY A 15 19.53 -6.52 -9.57
C GLY A 15 19.61 -7.53 -8.42
N LEU A 16 18.57 -7.60 -7.57
CA LEU A 16 18.52 -8.47 -6.39
C LEU A 16 17.54 -9.63 -6.60
N GLY A 17 17.86 -10.81 -6.08
CA GLY A 17 16.94 -11.95 -6.00
C GLY A 17 15.87 -11.78 -4.93
N MET A 18 14.86 -12.63 -4.95
CA MET A 18 13.82 -12.69 -3.91
C MET A 18 14.40 -13.08 -2.55
N ILE A 19 13.77 -12.64 -1.46
CA ILE A 19 14.18 -12.94 -0.09
C ILE A 19 13.43 -14.18 0.39
N PRO A 20 14.12 -15.25 0.83
CA PRO A 20 13.47 -16.47 1.33
C PRO A 20 12.55 -16.21 2.54
N GLU A 21 12.88 -15.21 3.36
CA GLU A 21 12.10 -14.84 4.55
C GLU A 21 10.70 -14.33 4.21
N PHE A 22 10.46 -13.86 2.97
CA PHE A 22 9.12 -13.49 2.53
C PHE A 22 8.12 -14.64 2.66
N ASP A 23 8.57 -15.87 2.41
CA ASP A 23 7.72 -17.06 2.45
C ASP A 23 7.57 -17.64 3.87
N GLN A 24 8.20 -17.03 4.88
CA GLN A 24 8.17 -17.50 6.26
C GLN A 24 7.18 -16.76 7.14
N TYR A 25 7.00 -15.46 6.90
CA TYR A 25 6.08 -14.61 7.69
C TYR A 25 5.76 -13.30 6.98
N PRO A 26 4.56 -12.73 7.19
CA PRO A 26 4.24 -11.40 6.71
C PRO A 26 5.01 -10.34 7.51
N ILE A 27 5.64 -9.39 6.81
CA ILE A 27 6.30 -8.24 7.40
C ILE A 27 5.43 -7.00 7.24
N PHE A 28 5.48 -6.10 8.22
CA PHE A 28 4.80 -4.80 8.18
C PHE A 28 5.67 -3.71 8.80
N TYR A 29 5.29 -2.47 8.56
CA TYR A 29 5.81 -1.28 9.24
C TYR A 29 4.66 -0.44 9.77
N PHE A 30 4.94 0.42 10.72
CA PHE A 30 3.98 1.41 11.22
C PHE A 30 4.09 2.70 10.43
N THR A 31 2.95 3.30 10.10
CA THR A 31 2.89 4.64 9.55
C THR A 31 2.20 5.61 10.52
N ASN A 32 2.10 6.87 10.14
CA ASN A 32 1.61 7.94 11.00
C ASN A 32 0.08 8.02 10.98
N HIS A 33 -0.57 7.70 12.07
CA HIS A 33 -2.03 7.79 12.21
C HIS A 33 -2.58 9.24 12.18
N ASN A 34 -1.72 10.26 12.30
CA ASN A 34 -2.11 11.68 12.21
C ASN A 34 -2.15 12.21 10.77
N ALA A 35 -1.76 11.42 9.77
CA ALA A 35 -1.71 11.79 8.36
C ALA A 35 -2.57 10.86 7.50
N ILE A 36 -3.77 10.54 7.98
CA ILE A 36 -4.77 9.75 7.27
C ILE A 36 -5.79 10.70 6.64
N PHE A 37 -6.03 10.53 5.34
CA PHE A 37 -6.94 11.37 4.55
C PHE A 37 -8.01 10.51 3.87
N GLY A 38 -9.13 11.12 3.56
CA GLY A 38 -10.17 10.57 2.69
C GLY A 38 -9.98 10.96 1.23
N PRO A 39 -11.02 10.74 0.38
CA PRO A 39 -11.06 11.28 -0.97
C PRO A 39 -10.98 12.80 -0.98
N GLY A 40 -10.45 13.38 -2.07
CA GLY A 40 -10.36 14.83 -2.27
C GLY A 40 -8.93 15.36 -2.40
N GLU A 41 -8.72 16.63 -2.09
CA GLU A 41 -7.42 17.28 -2.24
C GLU A 41 -6.47 16.93 -1.09
N ILE A 42 -5.18 16.75 -1.43
CA ILE A 42 -4.11 16.50 -0.46
C ILE A 42 -2.97 17.47 -0.77
N SER A 43 -2.61 18.30 0.21
CA SER A 43 -1.49 19.23 0.09
C SER A 43 -0.21 18.61 0.65
N LEU A 44 0.85 18.62 -0.15
CA LEU A 44 2.12 17.97 0.15
C LEU A 44 3.29 18.96 0.08
N MET A 45 4.31 18.70 0.90
CA MET A 45 5.52 19.52 0.96
C MET A 45 6.38 19.36 -0.32
N PRO A 46 7.17 20.39 -0.71
CA PRO A 46 7.97 20.37 -1.94
C PRO A 46 8.91 19.16 -2.07
N ASP A 47 9.51 18.70 -0.97
CA ASP A 47 10.44 17.56 -1.01
C ASP A 47 9.78 16.24 -1.40
N HIS A 48 8.47 16.08 -1.16
CA HIS A 48 7.74 14.87 -1.55
C HIS A 48 7.71 14.73 -3.08
N PHE A 49 7.63 15.84 -3.83
CA PHE A 49 7.52 15.84 -5.29
C PHE A 49 8.80 15.45 -6.03
N ARG A 50 9.94 15.31 -5.35
CA ARG A 50 11.16 14.86 -6.04
C ARG A 50 10.98 13.49 -6.70
N GLN A 51 10.27 12.57 -6.02
CA GLN A 51 9.84 11.28 -6.55
C GLN A 51 8.58 10.84 -5.80
N LEU A 52 7.47 11.55 -6.02
CA LEU A 52 6.19 11.22 -5.41
C LEU A 52 5.54 10.04 -6.15
N ASP A 53 5.07 9.08 -5.40
CA ASP A 53 4.51 7.83 -5.92
C ASP A 53 3.18 7.49 -5.24
N PHE A 54 2.34 6.72 -5.91
CA PHE A 54 1.16 6.06 -5.33
C PHE A 54 1.50 4.61 -4.98
N GLU A 55 0.72 4.03 -4.08
CA GLU A 55 0.70 2.57 -3.85
C GLU A 55 -0.74 2.09 -3.78
N LEU A 56 -1.13 1.26 -4.77
CA LEU A 56 -2.46 0.68 -4.87
C LEU A 56 -2.57 -0.52 -3.93
N GLU A 57 -3.40 -0.37 -2.91
CA GLU A 57 -3.60 -1.36 -1.85
C GLU A 57 -5.08 -1.57 -1.51
N VAL A 58 -5.37 -2.67 -0.86
CA VAL A 58 -6.57 -2.88 -0.06
C VAL A 58 -6.19 -2.78 1.41
N ALA A 59 -7.06 -2.24 2.24
CA ALA A 59 -6.88 -2.23 3.68
C ALA A 59 -8.08 -2.86 4.39
N ILE A 60 -7.83 -3.36 5.59
CA ILE A 60 -8.87 -3.79 6.54
C ILE A 60 -8.94 -2.82 7.70
N VAL A 61 -10.11 -2.72 8.31
CA VAL A 61 -10.33 -2.02 9.57
C VAL A 61 -10.68 -3.05 10.63
N ILE A 62 -9.97 -3.02 11.75
CA ILE A 62 -10.26 -3.88 12.91
C ILE A 62 -11.56 -3.44 13.57
N GLY A 63 -12.45 -4.38 13.82
CA GLY A 63 -13.78 -4.13 14.42
C GLY A 63 -13.92 -4.60 15.84
N LYS A 64 -12.99 -5.42 16.32
CA LYS A 64 -13.06 -6.06 17.64
C LYS A 64 -11.67 -6.05 18.29
N LYS A 65 -11.62 -5.65 19.56
CA LYS A 65 -10.37 -5.73 20.33
C LYS A 65 -9.90 -7.18 20.43
N GLY A 66 -8.60 -7.40 20.20
CA GLY A 66 -7.96 -8.71 20.33
C GLY A 66 -6.46 -8.62 20.57
N ARG A 67 -5.91 -9.71 21.09
CA ARG A 67 -4.48 -9.89 21.34
C ARG A 67 -4.11 -11.35 21.09
N ASN A 68 -2.95 -11.59 20.48
CA ASN A 68 -2.50 -12.95 20.13
C ASN A 68 -3.57 -13.73 19.33
N ILE A 69 -4.15 -13.05 18.35
CA ILE A 69 -5.22 -13.58 17.50
C ILE A 69 -4.61 -14.61 16.56
N ARG A 70 -5.19 -15.81 16.51
CA ARG A 70 -4.75 -16.84 15.56
C ARG A 70 -5.36 -16.61 14.19
N ALA A 71 -4.67 -16.99 13.14
CA ALA A 71 -5.14 -16.80 11.76
C ALA A 71 -6.51 -17.44 11.51
N GLU A 72 -6.78 -18.63 12.11
CA GLU A 72 -8.04 -19.35 11.94
C GLU A 72 -9.28 -18.59 12.44
N GLU A 73 -9.11 -17.64 13.34
CA GLU A 73 -10.20 -16.83 13.90
C GLU A 73 -10.12 -15.34 13.48
N ALA A 74 -9.04 -14.93 12.82
CA ALA A 74 -8.72 -13.54 12.61
C ALA A 74 -9.72 -12.78 11.73
N ASP A 75 -10.35 -13.46 10.76
CA ASP A 75 -11.39 -12.86 9.91
C ASP A 75 -12.57 -12.29 10.70
N GLN A 76 -12.82 -12.80 11.93
CA GLN A 76 -13.88 -12.30 12.81
C GLN A 76 -13.56 -10.93 13.43
N TYR A 77 -12.31 -10.49 13.35
CA TYR A 77 -11.85 -9.21 13.88
C TYR A 77 -11.91 -8.08 12.83
N ILE A 78 -12.19 -8.43 11.57
CA ILE A 78 -12.30 -7.48 10.46
C ILE A 78 -13.71 -6.88 10.44
N ALA A 79 -13.82 -5.55 10.65
CA ALA A 79 -15.07 -4.80 10.48
C ALA A 79 -15.43 -4.66 9.00
N GLY A 80 -14.43 -4.47 8.14
CA GLY A 80 -14.62 -4.31 6.70
C GLY A 80 -13.32 -4.01 5.97
N TYR A 81 -13.47 -3.83 4.66
CA TYR A 81 -12.42 -3.58 3.69
C TYR A 81 -12.60 -2.20 3.07
N THR A 82 -11.50 -1.58 2.70
CA THR A 82 -11.48 -0.27 2.02
C THR A 82 -10.29 -0.18 1.07
N ILE A 83 -10.30 0.79 0.16
CA ILE A 83 -9.14 1.09 -0.68
C ILE A 83 -8.14 1.91 0.13
N MET A 84 -6.85 1.68 -0.09
CA MET A 84 -5.76 2.45 0.50
C MET A 84 -4.75 2.88 -0.56
N ASN A 85 -4.31 4.12 -0.47
CA ASN A 85 -3.15 4.63 -1.20
C ASN A 85 -2.08 5.02 -0.19
N ASP A 86 -1.00 4.27 -0.14
CA ASP A 86 0.15 4.58 0.71
C ASP A 86 1.12 5.49 -0.06
N LEU A 87 0.78 6.79 -0.14
CA LEU A 87 1.59 7.78 -0.85
C LEU A 87 3.04 7.76 -0.37
N SER A 88 3.96 7.75 -1.32
CA SER A 88 5.37 7.50 -1.05
C SER A 88 6.26 8.59 -1.64
N ALA A 89 7.08 9.22 -0.80
CA ALA A 89 8.13 10.12 -1.21
C ALA A 89 9.44 9.33 -1.36
N ARG A 90 9.70 8.79 -2.56
CA ARG A 90 10.78 7.80 -2.77
C ARG A 90 12.17 8.34 -2.48
N THR A 91 12.43 9.62 -2.75
CA THR A 91 13.72 10.23 -2.41
C THR A 91 13.98 10.18 -0.90
N LEU A 92 13.01 10.56 -0.07
CA LEU A 92 13.12 10.49 1.39
C LEU A 92 13.22 9.03 1.87
N GLN A 93 12.38 8.14 1.33
CA GLN A 93 12.39 6.72 1.67
C GLN A 93 13.76 6.07 1.42
N MET A 94 14.38 6.33 0.25
CA MET A 94 15.66 5.73 -0.10
C MET A 94 16.80 6.19 0.81
N GLU A 95 16.77 7.45 1.27
CA GLU A 95 17.74 7.96 2.23
C GLU A 95 17.61 7.30 3.60
N GLU A 96 16.38 7.14 4.07
CA GLU A 96 16.10 6.49 5.37
C GLU A 96 16.51 5.01 5.37
N MET A 97 16.30 4.32 4.25
CA MET A 97 16.69 2.92 4.10
C MET A 97 18.20 2.69 4.21
N LEU A 98 19.04 3.68 3.93
CA LEU A 98 20.48 3.59 4.12
C LEU A 98 20.86 3.41 5.61
N LEU A 99 20.00 3.87 6.51
CA LEU A 99 20.19 3.76 7.96
C LEU A 99 19.57 2.47 8.54
N ASN A 100 18.98 1.63 7.71
CA ASN A 100 18.36 0.34 8.06
C ASN A 100 17.27 0.43 9.15
N LEU A 101 16.60 1.58 9.27
CA LEU A 101 15.56 1.80 10.28
C LEU A 101 14.13 1.74 9.74
N GLY A 102 13.99 1.41 8.45
CA GLY A 102 12.71 1.35 7.77
C GLY A 102 12.21 2.73 7.31
N PRO A 103 11.08 2.80 6.59
CA PRO A 103 10.54 4.06 6.11
C PRO A 103 9.96 4.88 7.26
N ALA A 104 10.23 6.20 7.25
CA ALA A 104 9.64 7.19 8.14
C ALA A 104 9.07 8.35 7.32
N LYS A 105 9.85 9.43 7.09
CA LYS A 105 9.40 10.61 6.31
C LYS A 105 9.05 10.30 4.87
N GLY A 106 9.53 9.21 4.33
CA GLY A 106 9.15 8.73 3.00
C GLY A 106 7.73 8.16 2.92
N LYS A 107 7.06 7.91 4.07
CA LYS A 107 5.74 7.24 4.14
C LYS A 107 4.75 7.88 5.10
N ASP A 108 5.19 8.66 6.08
CA ASP A 108 4.38 9.11 7.21
C ASP A 108 3.54 10.37 6.94
N PHE A 109 3.58 10.92 5.72
CA PHE A 109 3.04 12.23 5.39
C PHE A 109 1.63 12.20 4.82
N ALA A 110 1.23 11.11 4.16
CA ALA A 110 -0.12 10.95 3.62
C ALA A 110 -0.43 9.48 3.29
N THR A 111 -1.39 8.92 4.01
CA THR A 111 -2.06 7.68 3.65
C THR A 111 -3.52 8.01 3.37
N THR A 112 -4.05 7.64 2.21
CA THR A 112 -5.47 7.90 1.91
C THR A 112 -6.26 6.61 1.91
N ILE A 113 -7.47 6.66 2.48
CA ILE A 113 -8.37 5.50 2.60
C ILE A 113 -9.79 5.89 2.19
N GLY A 114 -10.56 4.95 1.70
CA GLY A 114 -11.97 5.16 1.33
C GLY A 114 -12.32 4.55 -0.03
N PRO A 115 -13.44 4.96 -0.62
CA PRO A 115 -14.44 5.88 -0.07
C PRO A 115 -15.39 5.22 0.95
N TRP A 116 -15.44 3.87 0.95
CA TRP A 116 -16.36 3.06 1.74
C TRP A 116 -15.62 2.11 2.67
N LEU A 117 -16.23 1.77 3.78
CA LEU A 117 -15.91 0.56 4.55
C LEU A 117 -16.96 -0.49 4.16
N VAL A 118 -16.54 -1.54 3.46
CA VAL A 118 -17.40 -2.61 2.95
C VAL A 118 -17.25 -3.84 3.83
N THR A 119 -18.36 -4.38 4.36
CA THR A 119 -18.32 -5.56 5.24
C THR A 119 -17.97 -6.83 4.47
N ARG A 120 -17.57 -7.88 5.18
CA ARG A 120 -17.26 -9.19 4.57
C ARG A 120 -18.45 -9.79 3.85
N GLU A 121 -19.65 -9.61 4.42
CA GLU A 121 -20.90 -10.13 3.89
C GLU A 121 -21.20 -9.57 2.49
N GLU A 122 -20.92 -8.28 2.28
CA GLU A 122 -21.07 -7.63 0.97
C GLU A 122 -20.05 -8.16 -0.06
N LEU A 123 -18.90 -8.66 0.39
CA LEU A 123 -17.84 -9.17 -0.48
C LEU A 123 -17.93 -10.68 -0.73
N GLU A 124 -18.90 -11.37 -0.19
CA GLU A 124 -18.99 -12.84 -0.29
C GLU A 124 -19.06 -13.33 -1.75
N ASN A 125 -19.65 -12.54 -2.66
CA ASN A 125 -19.69 -12.87 -4.08
C ASN A 125 -18.31 -12.85 -4.78
N TYR A 126 -17.32 -12.20 -4.18
CA TYR A 126 -15.95 -12.14 -4.68
C TYR A 126 -15.04 -13.16 -4.00
N ARG A 127 -15.56 -13.89 -3.01
CA ARG A 127 -14.77 -14.86 -2.27
C ARG A 127 -14.25 -15.97 -3.17
N THR A 128 -12.99 -16.35 -3.00
CA THR A 128 -12.35 -17.43 -3.73
C THR A 128 -11.68 -18.41 -2.76
N THR A 129 -11.20 -19.53 -3.30
CA THR A 129 -10.47 -20.52 -2.50
C THR A 129 -9.15 -19.91 -2.04
N THR A 130 -8.87 -20.03 -0.76
CA THR A 130 -7.59 -19.65 -0.16
C THR A 130 -6.47 -20.51 -0.74
N LYS A 131 -5.33 -19.92 -1.02
CA LYS A 131 -4.15 -20.63 -1.53
C LYS A 131 -3.73 -21.74 -0.56
N GLU A 132 -3.17 -22.81 -1.11
CA GLU A 132 -2.62 -23.92 -0.31
C GLU A 132 -1.62 -23.42 0.73
N ASN A 133 -1.67 -23.96 1.93
CA ASN A 133 -0.85 -23.59 3.10
C ASN A 133 -1.09 -22.16 3.64
N HIS A 134 -2.17 -21.49 3.23
CA HIS A 134 -2.59 -20.22 3.78
C HIS A 134 -3.95 -20.33 4.49
N THR A 135 -4.20 -19.42 5.45
CA THR A 135 -5.41 -19.40 6.27
C THR A 135 -6.09 -18.04 6.15
N GLY A 136 -7.45 -18.03 6.14
CA GLY A 136 -8.25 -16.81 6.07
C GLY A 136 -8.92 -16.59 4.71
N ALA A 137 -9.73 -15.54 4.63
CA ALA A 137 -10.49 -15.21 3.43
C ALA A 137 -9.59 -14.64 2.32
N GLN A 138 -9.83 -15.09 1.09
CA GLN A 138 -9.29 -14.48 -0.13
C GLN A 138 -10.42 -14.06 -1.06
N TYR A 139 -10.19 -12.99 -1.82
CA TYR A 139 -11.18 -12.40 -2.72
C TYR A 139 -10.59 -12.17 -4.10
N ASN A 140 -11.40 -12.45 -5.13
CA ASN A 140 -11.07 -12.17 -6.52
C ASN A 140 -11.69 -10.83 -6.92
N MET A 141 -10.96 -9.75 -6.64
CA MET A 141 -11.39 -8.38 -6.94
C MET A 141 -10.33 -7.69 -7.79
N SER A 142 -10.72 -7.14 -8.93
CA SER A 142 -9.82 -6.36 -9.77
C SER A 142 -9.39 -5.08 -9.06
N MET A 143 -8.12 -4.69 -9.26
CA MET A 143 -7.51 -3.51 -8.66
C MET A 143 -6.85 -2.69 -9.77
N THR A 144 -7.24 -1.44 -9.95
CA THR A 144 -6.66 -0.56 -10.97
C THR A 144 -6.30 0.79 -10.39
N CYS A 145 -5.29 1.45 -10.99
CA CYS A 145 -4.99 2.85 -10.73
C CYS A 145 -4.91 3.60 -12.06
N SER A 146 -5.49 4.80 -12.07
CA SER A 146 -5.31 5.76 -13.15
C SER A 146 -4.72 7.06 -12.61
N VAL A 147 -3.87 7.70 -13.44
CA VAL A 147 -3.34 9.03 -13.18
C VAL A 147 -3.76 9.93 -14.35
N ASN A 148 -4.48 11.01 -14.05
CA ASN A 148 -5.06 11.93 -15.04
C ASN A 148 -5.92 11.20 -16.08
N GLY A 149 -6.69 10.19 -15.64
CA GLY A 149 -7.56 9.38 -16.49
C GLY A 149 -6.86 8.31 -17.35
N VAL A 150 -5.54 8.19 -17.26
CA VAL A 150 -4.77 7.13 -17.93
C VAL A 150 -4.49 6.00 -16.96
N GLN A 151 -4.96 4.79 -17.28
CA GLN A 151 -4.69 3.61 -16.44
C GLN A 151 -3.20 3.26 -16.47
N VAL A 152 -2.60 3.18 -15.28
CA VAL A 152 -1.16 2.90 -15.08
C VAL A 152 -0.92 1.58 -14.35
N SER A 153 -1.91 1.07 -13.60
CA SER A 153 -1.81 -0.18 -12.85
C SER A 153 -3.01 -1.09 -13.11
N ASN A 154 -2.77 -2.40 -13.07
CA ASN A 154 -3.80 -3.43 -13.14
C ASN A 154 -3.32 -4.67 -12.38
N GLY A 155 -4.05 -5.02 -11.35
CA GLY A 155 -3.80 -6.18 -10.51
C GLY A 155 -5.08 -6.81 -9.99
N ASN A 156 -4.95 -7.72 -9.06
CA ASN A 156 -6.09 -8.40 -8.45
C ASN A 156 -5.76 -8.77 -6.99
N MET A 157 -6.74 -8.63 -6.10
CA MET A 157 -6.56 -8.96 -4.69
C MET A 157 -6.25 -10.45 -4.45
N ASN A 158 -6.70 -11.36 -5.32
CA ASN A 158 -6.38 -12.79 -5.21
C ASN A 158 -4.89 -13.12 -5.40
N GLN A 159 -4.10 -12.14 -5.86
CA GLN A 159 -2.65 -12.27 -5.98
C GLN A 159 -1.92 -12.12 -4.64
N MET A 160 -2.61 -11.73 -3.57
CA MET A 160 -2.03 -11.75 -2.22
C MET A 160 -1.50 -13.14 -1.90
N ASP A 161 -0.27 -13.21 -1.43
CA ASP A 161 0.34 -14.45 -0.93
C ASP A 161 0.05 -14.60 0.57
N TRP A 162 0.18 -13.53 1.34
CA TRP A 162 -0.25 -13.50 2.74
C TRP A 162 -1.69 -12.98 2.85
N THR A 163 -2.55 -13.72 3.56
CA THR A 163 -3.92 -13.29 3.84
C THR A 163 -3.95 -12.23 4.93
N PHE A 164 -5.04 -11.46 5.02
CA PHE A 164 -5.23 -10.54 6.15
C PHE A 164 -5.32 -11.27 7.50
N ALA A 165 -5.82 -12.50 7.52
CA ALA A 165 -5.86 -13.31 8.73
C ALA A 165 -4.44 -13.59 9.28
N GLU A 166 -3.51 -13.97 8.43
CA GLU A 166 -2.11 -14.20 8.79
C GLU A 166 -1.39 -12.91 9.18
N ILE A 167 -1.73 -11.80 8.52
CA ILE A 167 -1.21 -10.47 8.89
C ILE A 167 -1.71 -10.05 10.27
N ILE A 168 -3.00 -10.25 10.58
CA ILE A 168 -3.57 -9.99 11.92
C ILE A 168 -2.88 -10.85 12.99
N GLU A 169 -2.66 -12.13 12.72
CA GLU A 169 -1.93 -13.00 13.64
C GLU A 169 -0.56 -12.43 13.98
N ARG A 170 0.20 -12.04 12.96
CA ARG A 170 1.52 -11.44 13.14
C ARG A 170 1.46 -10.10 13.88
N ALA A 171 0.51 -9.22 13.50
CA ALA A 171 0.37 -7.88 14.06
C ALA A 171 -0.09 -7.88 15.52
N SER A 172 -0.92 -8.86 15.91
CA SER A 172 -1.48 -8.96 17.27
C SER A 172 -0.58 -9.71 18.24
N TYR A 173 0.54 -10.28 17.77
CA TYR A 173 1.44 -11.05 18.64
C TYR A 173 2.05 -10.16 19.73
N GLY A 174 1.67 -10.41 20.97
CA GLY A 174 2.15 -9.69 22.14
C GLY A 174 1.55 -8.31 22.37
N VAL A 175 0.66 -7.82 21.49
CA VAL A 175 0.04 -6.49 21.58
C VAL A 175 -1.48 -6.56 21.34
N ASP A 176 -2.20 -5.55 21.83
CA ASP A 176 -3.63 -5.39 21.54
C ASP A 176 -3.82 -4.69 20.18
N LEU A 177 -4.74 -5.21 19.37
CA LEU A 177 -5.38 -4.48 18.27
C LEU A 177 -6.72 -3.93 18.75
N TYR A 178 -7.07 -2.73 18.31
CA TYR A 178 -8.30 -2.05 18.72
C TYR A 178 -9.24 -1.80 17.54
N PRO A 179 -10.55 -1.69 17.80
CA PRO A 179 -11.48 -1.21 16.79
C PRO A 179 -11.01 0.15 16.22
N GLY A 180 -10.94 0.22 14.89
CA GLY A 180 -10.44 1.40 14.18
C GLY A 180 -8.98 1.31 13.73
N ASP A 181 -8.20 0.33 14.20
CA ASP A 181 -6.87 0.07 13.63
C ASP A 181 -7.02 -0.32 12.15
N VAL A 182 -6.18 0.27 11.30
CA VAL A 182 -6.17 0.01 9.85
C VAL A 182 -4.91 -0.74 9.47
N ILE A 183 -5.05 -1.78 8.67
CA ILE A 183 -3.93 -2.59 8.18
C ILE A 183 -4.01 -2.67 6.66
N GLY A 184 -3.02 -2.10 5.95
CA GLY A 184 -2.88 -2.19 4.50
C GLY A 184 -2.25 -3.51 4.06
N SER A 185 -2.59 -3.95 2.86
CA SER A 185 -2.06 -5.19 2.27
C SER A 185 -0.61 -5.08 1.84
N GLY A 186 -0.12 -3.88 1.64
CA GLY A 186 1.03 -3.64 0.78
C GLY A 186 0.61 -3.58 -0.69
N THR A 187 1.47 -2.99 -1.48
CA THR A 187 1.24 -2.68 -2.89
C THR A 187 1.01 -3.94 -3.73
N VAL A 188 -0.06 -3.97 -4.53
CA VAL A 188 -0.26 -5.01 -5.56
C VAL A 188 0.82 -4.93 -6.65
N GLY A 189 1.09 -6.03 -7.34
CA GLY A 189 2.00 -6.01 -8.51
C GLY A 189 1.57 -4.98 -9.55
N THR A 190 2.49 -4.19 -10.06
CA THR A 190 2.30 -2.98 -10.89
C THR A 190 1.70 -1.78 -10.16
N GLY A 191 1.45 -1.88 -8.86
CA GLY A 191 0.68 -0.91 -8.06
C GLY A 191 1.42 0.38 -7.69
N CYS A 192 2.60 0.66 -8.25
CA CYS A 192 3.32 1.91 -8.01
C CYS A 192 4.25 2.29 -9.17
N PHE A 193 4.57 3.57 -9.30
CA PHE A 193 5.53 4.04 -10.32
C PHE A 193 6.95 3.52 -10.09
N LEU A 194 7.39 3.33 -8.84
CA LEU A 194 8.71 2.76 -8.56
C LEU A 194 8.92 1.42 -9.28
N GLU A 195 7.92 0.55 -9.23
CA GLU A 195 7.95 -0.74 -9.90
C GLU A 195 7.90 -0.59 -11.43
N LEU A 196 6.98 0.23 -11.94
CA LEU A 196 6.78 0.47 -13.36
C LEU A 196 8.01 1.13 -13.99
N ASN A 197 8.56 2.15 -13.36
CA ASN A 197 9.78 2.85 -13.78
C ASN A 197 10.99 1.92 -13.84
N GLY A 198 11.17 1.11 -12.79
CA GLY A 198 12.27 0.16 -12.75
C GLY A 198 12.17 -0.88 -13.86
N THR A 199 10.98 -1.40 -14.12
CA THR A 199 10.72 -2.33 -15.21
C THR A 199 10.93 -1.67 -16.57
N ALA A 200 10.46 -0.42 -16.75
CA ALA A 200 10.68 0.35 -17.98
C ALA A 200 12.18 0.55 -18.27
N LYS A 201 12.97 0.92 -17.25
CA LYS A 201 14.43 1.10 -17.37
C LYS A 201 15.18 -0.20 -17.71
N LEU A 202 14.74 -1.34 -17.17
CA LEU A 202 15.33 -2.63 -17.54
C LEU A 202 15.08 -2.97 -19.02
N ASN A 203 13.90 -2.64 -19.53
CA ASN A 203 13.52 -2.90 -20.91
C ASN A 203 14.11 -1.87 -21.89
N ASN A 204 14.22 -0.63 -21.47
CA ASN A 204 14.79 0.48 -22.25
C ASN A 204 15.54 1.43 -21.31
N PRO A 205 16.87 1.49 -21.34
CA PRO A 205 17.68 2.40 -20.52
C PRO A 205 17.32 3.89 -20.68
N ASP A 206 16.76 4.27 -21.83
CA ASP A 206 16.36 5.66 -22.13
C ASP A 206 14.89 5.96 -21.75
N ALA A 207 14.17 5.01 -21.14
CA ALA A 207 12.78 5.21 -20.73
C ALA A 207 12.64 6.43 -19.79
N THR A 208 11.64 7.27 -20.07
CA THR A 208 11.29 8.38 -19.20
C THR A 208 10.59 7.86 -17.93
N LEU A 209 11.07 8.30 -16.78
CA LEU A 209 10.46 7.96 -15.48
C LEU A 209 9.24 8.84 -15.20
N GLN A 210 8.23 8.25 -14.62
CA GLN A 210 6.99 8.92 -14.23
C GLN A 210 6.92 9.02 -12.71
N TRP A 211 6.55 10.20 -12.21
CA TRP A 211 6.28 10.45 -10.80
C TRP A 211 5.10 11.40 -10.70
N LEU A 212 4.32 11.30 -9.64
CA LEU A 212 3.21 12.21 -9.41
C LEU A 212 3.69 13.65 -9.25
N GLN A 213 2.89 14.57 -9.79
CA GLN A 213 3.14 16.01 -9.76
C GLN A 213 1.98 16.75 -9.11
N ALA A 214 2.21 17.99 -8.72
CA ALA A 214 1.12 18.87 -8.28
C ALA A 214 0.11 19.08 -9.42
N GLY A 215 -1.15 18.95 -9.12
CA GLY A 215 -2.26 18.97 -10.09
C GLY A 215 -2.70 17.60 -10.58
N ASP A 216 -1.92 16.53 -10.34
CA ASP A 216 -2.32 15.20 -10.77
C ASP A 216 -3.56 14.69 -10.00
N VAL A 217 -4.41 14.00 -10.73
CA VAL A 217 -5.57 13.27 -10.21
C VAL A 217 -5.24 11.79 -10.19
N VAL A 218 -5.21 11.20 -9.01
CA VAL A 218 -4.92 9.79 -8.78
C VAL A 218 -6.21 9.08 -8.38
N SER A 219 -6.66 8.11 -9.16
CA SER A 219 -7.86 7.32 -8.88
C SER A 219 -7.50 5.85 -8.75
N LEU A 220 -7.74 5.29 -7.57
CA LEU A 220 -7.61 3.88 -7.26
C LEU A 220 -8.99 3.24 -7.25
N GLN A 221 -9.18 2.19 -8.02
CA GLN A 221 -10.44 1.45 -8.07
C GLN A 221 -10.21 -0.01 -7.68
N VAL A 222 -11.06 -0.50 -6.78
CA VAL A 222 -11.10 -1.91 -6.41
C VAL A 222 -12.54 -2.40 -6.53
N GLU A 223 -12.71 -3.49 -7.26
CA GLU A 223 -14.03 -4.10 -7.47
C GLU A 223 -14.68 -4.43 -6.13
N GLY A 224 -15.95 -4.05 -5.96
CA GLY A 224 -16.67 -4.20 -4.70
C GLY A 224 -16.37 -3.14 -3.64
N LEU A 225 -15.28 -2.37 -3.75
CA LEU A 225 -14.91 -1.33 -2.77
C LEU A 225 -15.11 0.11 -3.30
N GLY A 226 -15.36 0.27 -4.62
CA GLY A 226 -15.56 1.59 -5.24
C GLY A 226 -14.28 2.22 -5.78
N GLU A 227 -14.20 3.56 -5.70
CA GLU A 227 -13.10 4.36 -6.25
C GLU A 227 -12.66 5.43 -5.24
N LEU A 228 -11.36 5.46 -4.94
CA LEU A 228 -10.71 6.47 -4.12
C LEU A 228 -9.95 7.43 -5.02
N THR A 229 -10.42 8.67 -5.11
CA THR A 229 -9.79 9.70 -5.95
C THR A 229 -9.22 10.83 -5.10
N ASN A 230 -7.96 11.17 -5.36
CA ASN A 230 -7.27 12.29 -4.75
C ASN A 230 -6.67 13.23 -5.81
N VAL A 231 -6.71 14.54 -5.51
CA VAL A 231 -6.03 15.58 -6.27
C VAL A 231 -4.81 16.01 -5.48
N ILE A 232 -3.64 15.86 -6.09
CA ILE A 232 -2.36 16.17 -5.45
C ILE A 232 -2.09 17.67 -5.56
N GLN A 233 -1.90 18.35 -4.43
CA GLN A 233 -1.57 19.76 -4.37
C GLN A 233 -0.21 19.98 -3.72
N ALA A 234 0.50 21.03 -4.14
CA ALA A 234 1.73 21.44 -3.48
C ALA A 234 1.46 22.53 -2.45
N GLU A 235 2.04 22.41 -1.25
CA GLU A 235 2.03 23.50 -0.28
C GLU A 235 2.86 24.68 -0.80
N LYS A 236 2.35 25.90 -0.56
CA LYS A 236 3.02 27.15 -0.96
C LYS A 236 4.11 27.51 0.05
N THR A 237 5.21 26.82 0.02
CA THR A 237 6.35 27.04 0.90
C THR A 237 7.66 26.73 0.18
N ASP A 238 8.75 27.36 0.60
CA ASP A 238 10.13 27.07 0.18
C ASP A 238 10.89 26.19 1.18
N TRP A 239 10.19 25.78 2.27
CA TRP A 239 10.83 24.97 3.30
C TRP A 239 11.11 23.55 2.81
N SER A 240 12.38 23.13 2.92
CA SER A 240 12.87 21.82 2.50
C SER A 240 13.76 21.22 3.56
N ILE A 241 13.48 20.00 4.01
CA ILE A 241 14.34 19.25 4.91
C ILE A 241 15.58 18.71 4.19
N LEU A 242 15.46 18.44 2.88
CA LEU A 242 16.56 17.95 2.06
C LEU A 242 17.65 19.03 1.88
N ASN A 243 17.28 20.31 1.91
CA ASN A 243 18.23 21.43 1.83
C ASN A 243 18.94 21.74 3.17
N ARG A 244 18.54 21.06 4.27
CA ARG A 244 19.11 21.27 5.61
C ARG A 244 20.09 20.18 6.05
N LYS A 245 20.49 19.32 5.15
CA LYS A 245 21.50 18.29 5.44
C LYS A 245 22.85 18.94 5.76
N LYS A 246 23.48 18.43 6.80
CA LYS A 246 24.84 18.85 7.22
C LYS A 246 25.90 18.03 6.49
#